data_9c3195565cbddbcb3fedf5e5b2cf96fb
#
_entry.id   9c3195565cbddbcb3fedf5e5b2cf96fb
#
_cell.length_a   1.000
_cell.length_b   1.000
_cell.length_c   1.000
_cell.angle_alpha   90.00
_cell.angle_beta   90.00
_cell.angle_gamma   90.00
#
_symmetry.space_group_name_H-M   'P 1'
#
loop_
_entity.id
_entity.type
_entity.pdbx_description
1 polymer ?
#
loop_
_entity_poly.entity_id
_entity_poly.type
_entity_poly.pdbx_seq_one_letter_code
_entity_poly.pdbx_strand_id
1 'polypeptide(L)'
;MTRLRDRYRALLLDLDGTLYRGHEVIEGAPEALTADGQAGQRLVYVTNNASRGPQVVADHLSELGFPASPDDVVTSAQAAARLLAERLDPGAPVLVVGTDDLAAEVDGVGLRPIRRFDGAAPAAVVQGHSPHTSWPDLAEAAYALRADALWVAANTDRTLPNERGLAPGNGAMVAALRAASDREPIVAGKPYAPLLEDALVRAGSRAALVVGDRLDTDIEGANRVGLDSLLVLTGVSTLDELRKATDGQLPTYVADSLDALNHAAVAVEPDADLGESLQRNPGRAVTVRASDSEIR
;
A
#
# COMPACT_ATOMS: atom_id res chain seq x y z
N MET A 1 -6.75 8.33 -29.85
CA MET A 1 -5.74 7.56 -29.10
C MET A 1 -6.41 7.07 -27.83
N THR A 2 -6.14 5.83 -27.42
CA THR A 2 -6.74 5.20 -26.23
C THR A 2 -6.13 5.83 -24.96
N ARG A 3 -6.95 6.25 -24.00
CA ARG A 3 -6.47 6.79 -22.70
C ARG A 3 -5.70 5.68 -21.96
N LEU A 4 -4.75 6.07 -21.10
CA LEU A 4 -3.97 5.10 -20.32
C LEU A 4 -4.88 4.16 -19.51
N ARG A 5 -5.84 4.72 -18.79
CA ARG A 5 -6.77 3.94 -17.96
C ARG A 5 -7.60 2.91 -18.75
N ASP A 6 -7.94 3.18 -20.00
CA ASP A 6 -8.78 2.29 -20.83
C ASP A 6 -8.07 0.97 -21.19
N ARG A 7 -6.77 0.85 -20.94
CA ARG A 7 -5.99 -0.38 -21.10
C ARG A 7 -6.21 -1.38 -19.96
N TYR A 8 -6.77 -0.92 -18.82
CA TYR A 8 -6.88 -1.69 -17.59
C TYR A 8 -8.33 -1.80 -17.11
N ARG A 9 -8.69 -2.95 -16.54
CA ARG A 9 -10.00 -3.18 -15.93
C ARG A 9 -10.10 -2.65 -14.50
N ALA A 10 -8.96 -2.48 -13.84
CA ALA A 10 -8.88 -1.97 -12.48
C ALA A 10 -7.71 -1.01 -12.31
N LEU A 11 -7.89 -0.05 -11.39
CA LEU A 11 -6.83 0.79 -10.85
C LEU A 11 -6.64 0.42 -9.38
N LEU A 12 -5.42 0.05 -8.98
CA LEU A 12 -5.02 -0.19 -7.60
C LEU A 12 -4.29 1.06 -7.13
N LEU A 13 -4.99 1.89 -6.36
CA LEU A 13 -4.61 3.26 -6.03
C LEU A 13 -4.00 3.32 -4.63
N ASP A 14 -2.75 3.74 -4.51
CA ASP A 14 -2.22 4.21 -3.23
C ASP A 14 -2.94 5.48 -2.79
N LEU A 15 -2.82 5.85 -1.52
CA LEU A 15 -3.58 6.94 -0.93
C LEU A 15 -2.73 8.18 -0.64
N ASP A 16 -1.85 8.10 0.36
CA ASP A 16 -1.08 9.26 0.85
C ASP A 16 0.08 9.57 -0.11
N GLY A 17 0.11 10.78 -0.64
CA GLY A 17 1.02 11.19 -1.71
C GLY A 17 0.48 10.97 -3.14
N THR A 18 -0.58 10.17 -3.28
CA THR A 18 -1.23 9.83 -4.55
C THR A 18 -2.59 10.51 -4.71
N LEU A 19 -3.47 10.42 -3.72
CA LEU A 19 -4.80 11.01 -3.72
C LEU A 19 -4.90 12.26 -2.83
N TYR A 20 -4.20 12.23 -1.70
CA TYR A 20 -4.17 13.31 -0.71
C TYR A 20 -2.81 13.35 0.00
N ARG A 21 -2.56 14.41 0.77
CA ARG A 21 -1.43 14.52 1.71
C ARG A 21 -1.99 14.89 3.08
N GLY A 22 -1.93 13.95 4.02
CA GLY A 22 -2.54 14.14 5.33
C GLY A 22 -4.05 14.35 5.25
N HIS A 23 -4.51 15.60 5.36
CA HIS A 23 -5.93 15.98 5.24
C HIS A 23 -6.26 16.78 3.97
N GLU A 24 -5.26 17.08 3.13
CA GLU A 24 -5.43 17.90 1.95
C GLU A 24 -5.46 17.03 0.69
N VAL A 25 -6.54 17.17 -0.09
CA VAL A 25 -6.67 16.49 -1.38
C VAL A 25 -5.61 17.01 -2.37
N ILE A 26 -5.02 16.11 -3.16
CA ILE A 26 -4.15 16.50 -4.27
C ILE A 26 -5.04 17.10 -5.38
N GLU A 27 -4.69 18.32 -5.82
CA GLU A 27 -5.43 19.05 -6.83
C GLU A 27 -5.63 18.22 -8.10
N GLY A 28 -6.88 18.17 -8.58
CA GLY A 28 -7.27 17.41 -9.77
C GLY A 28 -7.40 15.90 -9.59
N ALA A 29 -7.05 15.33 -8.41
CA ALA A 29 -7.12 13.89 -8.20
C ALA A 29 -8.55 13.32 -8.19
N PRO A 30 -9.56 13.96 -7.54
CA PRO A 30 -10.95 13.51 -7.62
C PRO A 30 -11.49 13.57 -9.06
N GLU A 31 -11.24 14.66 -9.78
CA GLU A 31 -11.67 14.87 -11.16
C GLU A 31 -11.03 13.80 -12.09
N ALA A 32 -9.75 13.50 -11.89
CA ALA A 32 -9.06 12.48 -12.66
C ALA A 32 -9.68 11.08 -12.51
N LEU A 33 -10.21 10.75 -11.33
CA LEU A 33 -10.82 9.45 -11.07
C LEU A 33 -12.33 9.43 -11.40
N THR A 34 -13.02 10.57 -11.45
CA THR A 34 -14.45 10.68 -11.75
C THR A 34 -14.76 11.10 -13.18
N ALA A 35 -13.74 11.34 -14.02
CA ALA A 35 -13.90 11.71 -15.42
C ALA A 35 -14.78 10.73 -16.22
N ASP A 36 -15.51 11.23 -17.21
CA ASP A 36 -16.44 10.46 -18.04
C ASP A 36 -15.81 9.21 -18.67
N GLY A 37 -16.58 8.11 -18.72
CA GLY A 37 -16.19 6.87 -19.37
C GLY A 37 -15.66 5.77 -18.43
N GLN A 38 -15.89 5.87 -17.14
CA GLN A 38 -15.49 4.87 -16.14
C GLN A 38 -16.43 3.66 -16.02
N ALA A 39 -17.47 3.56 -16.84
CA ALA A 39 -18.44 2.47 -16.74
C ALA A 39 -17.73 1.10 -16.79
N GLY A 40 -17.68 0.43 -15.63
CA GLY A 40 -17.10 -0.91 -15.48
C GLY A 40 -15.62 -0.98 -15.07
N GLN A 41 -14.90 0.13 -14.92
CA GLN A 41 -13.55 0.10 -14.34
C GLN A 41 -13.63 0.06 -12.80
N ARG A 42 -12.94 -0.88 -12.18
CA ARG A 42 -12.88 -1.03 -10.72
C ARG A 42 -11.80 -0.12 -10.15
N LEU A 43 -12.15 0.69 -9.16
CA LEU A 43 -11.20 1.41 -8.32
C LEU A 43 -11.00 0.63 -7.02
N VAL A 44 -9.76 0.34 -6.66
CA VAL A 44 -9.41 -0.32 -5.39
C VAL A 44 -8.37 0.56 -4.70
N TYR A 45 -8.69 0.99 -3.50
CA TYR A 45 -7.84 1.86 -2.67
C TYR A 45 -6.97 1.00 -1.77
N VAL A 46 -5.64 1.08 -1.93
CA VAL A 46 -4.68 0.15 -1.36
C VAL A 46 -3.71 0.87 -0.43
N THR A 47 -3.82 0.65 0.88
CA THR A 47 -2.99 1.36 1.86
C THR A 47 -2.16 0.45 2.74
N ASN A 48 -0.89 0.85 2.97
CA ASN A 48 -0.03 0.26 4.00
C ASN A 48 -0.47 0.61 5.43
N ASN A 49 -1.38 1.57 5.59
CA ASN A 49 -1.86 1.96 6.90
C ASN A 49 -2.72 0.85 7.53
N ALA A 50 -2.30 0.36 8.70
CA ALA A 50 -3.00 -0.66 9.49
C ALA A 50 -3.70 -0.08 10.72
N SER A 51 -3.69 1.26 10.89
CA SER A 51 -4.22 1.91 12.09
C SER A 51 -5.68 2.34 11.96
N ARG A 52 -6.27 2.21 10.77
CA ARG A 52 -7.66 2.57 10.48
C ARG A 52 -8.32 1.44 9.70
N GLY A 53 -9.55 1.11 10.07
CA GLY A 53 -10.36 0.13 9.36
C GLY A 53 -10.87 0.65 8.01
N PRO A 54 -11.34 -0.24 7.11
CA PRO A 54 -11.75 0.12 5.75
C PRO A 54 -12.90 1.13 5.71
N GLN A 55 -13.82 1.10 6.68
CA GLN A 55 -14.91 2.07 6.78
C GLN A 55 -14.37 3.49 7.01
N VAL A 56 -13.45 3.65 7.97
CA VAL A 56 -12.86 4.97 8.30
C VAL A 56 -12.08 5.54 7.10
N VAL A 57 -11.39 4.66 6.37
CA VAL A 57 -10.66 5.07 5.15
C VAL A 57 -11.63 5.48 4.05
N ALA A 58 -12.71 4.71 3.82
CA ALA A 58 -13.71 5.02 2.81
C ALA A 58 -14.46 6.33 3.10
N ASP A 59 -14.82 6.57 4.37
CA ASP A 59 -15.47 7.80 4.80
C ASP A 59 -14.56 9.01 4.52
N HIS A 60 -13.29 8.92 4.90
CA HIS A 60 -12.30 9.97 4.63
C HIS A 60 -12.12 10.23 3.12
N LEU A 61 -12.01 9.19 2.29
CA LEU A 61 -11.95 9.33 0.84
C LEU A 61 -13.19 10.02 0.27
N SER A 62 -14.38 9.65 0.79
CA SER A 62 -15.65 10.27 0.36
C SER A 62 -15.73 11.75 0.73
N GLU A 63 -15.24 12.13 1.92
CA GLU A 63 -15.14 13.55 2.34
C GLU A 63 -14.21 14.36 1.43
N LEU A 64 -13.17 13.71 0.89
CA LEU A 64 -12.24 14.31 -0.07
C LEU A 64 -12.75 14.29 -1.53
N GLY A 65 -13.96 13.75 -1.78
CA GLY A 65 -14.61 13.75 -3.09
C GLY A 65 -14.32 12.53 -3.96
N PHE A 66 -13.71 11.47 -3.41
CA PHE A 66 -13.48 10.21 -4.14
C PHE A 66 -14.68 9.27 -4.02
N PRO A 67 -15.04 8.52 -5.08
CA PRO A 67 -16.06 7.49 -5.02
C PRO A 67 -15.50 6.25 -4.31
N ALA A 68 -15.72 6.14 -3.00
CA ALA A 68 -15.20 5.06 -2.19
C ALA A 68 -16.26 4.45 -1.29
N SER A 69 -16.26 3.13 -1.20
CA SER A 69 -16.98 2.34 -0.20
C SER A 69 -15.98 1.46 0.56
N PRO A 70 -16.33 0.92 1.74
CA PRO A 70 -15.44 0.00 2.46
C PRO A 70 -15.03 -1.23 1.62
N ASP A 71 -15.90 -1.65 0.70
CA ASP A 71 -15.62 -2.74 -0.23
C ASP A 71 -14.59 -2.38 -1.30
N ASP A 72 -14.26 -1.12 -1.49
CA ASP A 72 -13.24 -0.66 -2.42
C ASP A 72 -11.88 -0.46 -1.73
N VAL A 73 -11.82 -0.58 -0.40
CA VAL A 73 -10.61 -0.36 0.40
C VAL A 73 -9.95 -1.67 0.78
N VAL A 74 -8.64 -1.77 0.60
CA VAL A 74 -7.80 -2.89 1.06
C VAL A 74 -6.66 -2.33 1.90
N THR A 75 -6.62 -2.72 3.18
CA THR A 75 -5.62 -2.27 4.14
C THR A 75 -4.59 -3.35 4.44
N SER A 76 -3.40 -2.94 4.86
CA SER A 76 -2.39 -3.90 5.33
C SER A 76 -2.80 -4.64 6.60
N ALA A 77 -3.76 -4.11 7.38
CA ALA A 77 -4.37 -4.82 8.51
C ALA A 77 -5.18 -6.04 8.04
N GLN A 78 -6.03 -5.85 7.02
CA GLN A 78 -6.80 -6.95 6.40
C GLN A 78 -5.87 -8.02 5.83
N ALA A 79 -4.84 -7.62 5.08
CA ALA A 79 -3.86 -8.55 4.52
C ALA A 79 -3.10 -9.32 5.61
N ALA A 80 -2.73 -8.66 6.72
CA ALA A 80 -2.08 -9.30 7.85
C ALA A 80 -3.01 -10.30 8.56
N ALA A 81 -4.28 -9.94 8.77
CA ALA A 81 -5.27 -10.83 9.38
C ALA A 81 -5.52 -12.08 8.51
N ARG A 82 -5.68 -11.91 7.18
CA ARG A 82 -5.80 -13.04 6.25
C ARG A 82 -4.58 -13.96 6.29
N LEU A 83 -3.36 -13.39 6.26
CA LEU A 83 -2.14 -14.18 6.36
C LEU A 83 -2.06 -15.03 7.64
N LEU A 84 -2.58 -14.52 8.74
CA LEU A 84 -2.69 -15.26 10.00
C LEU A 84 -3.72 -16.38 9.90
N ALA A 85 -4.93 -16.09 9.37
CA ALA A 85 -6.00 -17.08 9.23
C ALA A 85 -5.64 -18.24 8.29
N GLU A 86 -4.78 -18.02 7.30
CA GLU A 86 -4.25 -19.07 6.43
C GLU A 86 -3.27 -20.03 7.14
N ARG A 87 -2.74 -19.65 8.29
CA ARG A 87 -1.63 -20.34 8.98
C ARG A 87 -1.98 -20.84 10.37
N LEU A 88 -3.10 -20.38 10.92
CA LEU A 88 -3.51 -20.67 12.29
C LEU A 88 -4.87 -21.33 12.32
N ASP A 89 -5.08 -22.15 13.34
CA ASP A 89 -6.40 -22.73 13.60
C ASP A 89 -7.41 -21.65 14.04
N PRO A 90 -8.72 -21.79 13.72
CA PRO A 90 -9.77 -20.90 14.20
C PRO A 90 -9.73 -20.73 15.73
N GLY A 91 -9.90 -19.49 16.20
CA GLY A 91 -9.86 -19.15 17.62
C GLY A 91 -8.46 -19.10 18.23
N ALA A 92 -7.39 -19.33 17.46
CA ALA A 92 -6.03 -19.22 17.96
C ALA A 92 -5.74 -17.82 18.53
N PRO A 93 -5.04 -17.72 19.69
CA PRO A 93 -4.70 -16.42 20.27
C PRO A 93 -3.61 -15.70 19.47
N VAL A 94 -3.86 -14.44 19.12
CA VAL A 94 -2.94 -13.56 18.42
C VAL A 94 -2.65 -12.33 19.27
N LEU A 95 -1.40 -12.12 19.64
CA LEU A 95 -0.98 -10.91 20.34
C LEU A 95 -0.93 -9.75 19.34
N VAL A 96 -1.71 -8.70 19.63
CA VAL A 96 -1.82 -7.53 18.77
C VAL A 96 -1.00 -6.37 19.33
N VAL A 97 0.03 -5.94 18.61
CA VAL A 97 0.76 -4.69 18.81
C VAL A 97 0.30 -3.71 17.73
N GLY A 98 -0.64 -2.83 18.09
CA GLY A 98 -1.28 -1.93 17.13
C GLY A 98 -2.59 -1.36 17.67
N THR A 99 -3.43 -0.82 16.79
CA THR A 99 -4.73 -0.23 17.14
C THR A 99 -5.80 -1.28 17.40
N ASP A 100 -6.97 -0.81 17.85
CA ASP A 100 -8.15 -1.67 17.99
C ASP A 100 -8.73 -2.05 16.62
N ASP A 101 -8.54 -1.23 15.59
CA ASP A 101 -8.92 -1.58 14.23
C ASP A 101 -8.13 -2.80 13.70
N LEU A 102 -6.81 -2.85 13.97
CA LEU A 102 -6.03 -4.06 13.65
C LEU A 102 -6.52 -5.28 14.44
N ALA A 103 -6.90 -5.11 15.71
CA ALA A 103 -7.47 -6.19 16.51
C ALA A 103 -8.83 -6.65 15.97
N ALA A 104 -9.66 -5.72 15.50
CA ALA A 104 -10.95 -6.04 14.87
C ALA A 104 -10.80 -6.85 13.58
N GLU A 105 -9.78 -6.54 12.75
CA GLU A 105 -9.48 -7.35 11.55
C GLU A 105 -9.07 -8.79 11.92
N VAL A 106 -8.29 -8.96 12.99
CA VAL A 106 -7.91 -10.29 13.51
C VAL A 106 -9.14 -11.07 14.01
N ASP A 107 -10.03 -10.40 14.75
CA ASP A 107 -11.30 -11.00 15.21
C ASP A 107 -12.20 -11.36 14.03
N GLY A 108 -12.31 -10.47 13.05
CA GLY A 108 -13.12 -10.62 11.84
C GLY A 108 -12.77 -11.85 11.00
N VAL A 109 -11.54 -12.36 11.08
CA VAL A 109 -11.12 -13.61 10.41
C VAL A 109 -11.24 -14.85 11.31
N GLY A 110 -11.89 -14.73 12.49
CA GLY A 110 -12.16 -15.83 13.41
C GLY A 110 -10.96 -16.22 14.30
N LEU A 111 -9.98 -15.35 14.44
CA LEU A 111 -8.88 -15.49 15.39
C LEU A 111 -9.21 -14.72 16.68
N ARG A 112 -8.48 -14.96 17.76
CA ARG A 112 -8.71 -14.30 19.04
C ARG A 112 -7.64 -13.27 19.35
N PRO A 113 -7.91 -11.95 19.18
CA PRO A 113 -6.94 -10.91 19.51
C PRO A 113 -6.75 -10.82 21.03
N ILE A 114 -5.50 -10.70 21.46
CA ILE A 114 -5.11 -10.45 22.85
C ILE A 114 -4.06 -9.34 22.92
N ARG A 115 -3.98 -8.64 24.03
CA ARG A 115 -2.97 -7.59 24.27
C ARG A 115 -1.84 -8.05 25.18
N ARG A 116 -2.09 -9.06 25.97
CA ARG A 116 -1.14 -9.67 26.92
C ARG A 116 -1.43 -11.15 27.03
N PHE A 117 -0.45 -11.90 27.47
CA PHE A 117 -0.66 -13.32 27.78
C PHE A 117 -0.03 -13.66 29.14
N ASP A 118 -0.63 -14.63 29.81
CA ASP A 118 -0.15 -15.24 31.04
C ASP A 118 -0.24 -16.76 30.86
N GLY A 119 0.87 -17.47 31.08
CA GLY A 119 0.98 -18.90 30.83
C GLY A 119 1.43 -19.23 29.40
N ALA A 120 0.58 -19.90 28.61
CA ALA A 120 0.93 -20.34 27.25
C ALA A 120 1.12 -19.15 26.31
N ALA A 121 2.20 -19.18 25.52
CA ALA A 121 2.45 -18.17 24.49
C ALA A 121 1.34 -18.15 23.43
N PRO A 122 1.03 -16.98 22.84
CA PRO A 122 0.10 -16.89 21.73
C PRO A 122 0.64 -17.59 20.49
N ALA A 123 -0.27 -18.01 19.60
CA ALA A 123 0.12 -18.65 18.34
C ALA A 123 0.86 -17.69 17.40
N ALA A 124 0.53 -16.39 17.47
CA ALA A 124 1.18 -15.37 16.65
C ALA A 124 1.24 -14.01 17.34
N VAL A 125 2.10 -13.16 16.78
CA VAL A 125 2.15 -11.70 16.99
C VAL A 125 1.80 -11.02 15.67
N VAL A 126 0.85 -10.09 15.70
CA VAL A 126 0.60 -9.16 14.59
C VAL A 126 0.98 -7.75 15.02
N GLN A 127 1.71 -7.06 14.15
CA GLN A 127 2.24 -5.74 14.44
C GLN A 127 1.86 -4.72 13.37
N GLY A 128 1.22 -3.63 13.81
CA GLY A 128 0.92 -2.44 13.01
C GLY A 128 1.22 -1.18 13.78
N HIS A 129 1.22 -0.03 13.10
CA HIS A 129 1.45 1.24 13.75
C HIS A 129 0.33 1.60 14.73
N SER A 130 0.72 2.12 15.89
CA SER A 130 -0.17 2.83 16.80
C SER A 130 0.64 3.92 17.52
N PRO A 131 0.11 5.15 17.66
CA PRO A 131 0.76 6.22 18.41
C PRO A 131 0.86 5.90 19.92
N HIS A 132 0.13 4.89 20.38
CA HIS A 132 0.10 4.46 21.78
C HIS A 132 0.98 3.25 22.09
N THR A 133 1.67 2.69 21.07
CA THR A 133 2.61 1.58 21.29
C THR A 133 3.67 1.99 22.30
N SER A 134 3.80 1.20 23.35
CA SER A 134 4.68 1.46 24.48
C SER A 134 5.73 0.36 24.65
N TRP A 135 6.72 0.60 25.51
CA TRP A 135 7.72 -0.41 25.83
C TRP A 135 7.09 -1.73 26.37
N PRO A 136 6.08 -1.72 27.26
CA PRO A 136 5.39 -2.93 27.69
C PRO A 136 4.78 -3.76 26.53
N ASP A 137 4.23 -3.10 25.49
CA ASP A 137 3.63 -3.80 24.35
C ASP A 137 4.72 -4.50 23.52
N LEU A 138 5.87 -3.82 23.33
CA LEU A 138 7.01 -4.42 22.63
C LEU A 138 7.64 -5.56 23.47
N ALA A 139 7.66 -5.45 24.81
CA ALA A 139 8.17 -6.51 25.67
C ALA A 139 7.30 -7.78 25.59
N GLU A 140 5.96 -7.64 25.63
CA GLU A 140 5.03 -8.76 25.44
C GLU A 140 5.25 -9.46 24.08
N ALA A 141 5.39 -8.67 23.01
CA ALA A 141 5.67 -9.21 21.70
C ALA A 141 7.02 -9.95 21.65
N ALA A 142 8.08 -9.39 22.25
CA ALA A 142 9.39 -10.03 22.30
C ALA A 142 9.35 -11.36 23.05
N TYR A 143 8.59 -11.44 24.18
CA TYR A 143 8.40 -12.70 24.90
C TYR A 143 7.69 -13.75 24.04
N ALA A 144 6.62 -13.36 23.33
CA ALA A 144 5.90 -14.25 22.45
C ALA A 144 6.78 -14.76 21.29
N LEU A 145 7.54 -13.86 20.65
CA LEU A 145 8.44 -14.21 19.54
C LEU A 145 9.58 -15.14 19.98
N ARG A 146 10.14 -14.94 21.17
CA ARG A 146 11.14 -15.86 21.75
C ARG A 146 10.56 -17.22 22.12
N ALA A 147 9.24 -17.31 22.31
CA ALA A 147 8.50 -18.55 22.51
C ALA A 147 7.95 -19.13 21.18
N ASP A 148 8.57 -18.78 20.05
CA ASP A 148 8.30 -19.28 18.70
C ASP A 148 6.93 -18.92 18.12
N ALA A 149 6.24 -17.87 18.62
CA ALA A 149 5.05 -17.35 17.98
C ALA A 149 5.34 -16.89 16.52
N LEU A 150 4.40 -17.15 15.62
CA LEU A 150 4.46 -16.63 14.27
C LEU A 150 4.44 -15.08 14.32
N TRP A 151 5.24 -14.41 13.50
CA TRP A 151 5.26 -12.95 13.45
C TRP A 151 4.80 -12.43 12.10
N VAL A 152 3.74 -11.61 12.10
CA VAL A 152 3.25 -10.87 10.93
C VAL A 152 3.32 -9.37 11.21
N ALA A 153 3.99 -8.62 10.35
CA ALA A 153 3.98 -7.15 10.35
C ALA A 153 3.08 -6.64 9.23
N ALA A 154 2.18 -5.73 9.57
CA ALA A 154 1.28 -5.12 8.59
C ALA A 154 2.06 -4.36 7.51
N ASN A 155 3.13 -3.65 7.89
CA ASN A 155 4.08 -2.99 7.00
C ASN A 155 5.44 -2.80 7.68
N THR A 156 6.43 -2.34 6.92
CA THR A 156 7.78 -2.01 7.41
C THR A 156 8.17 -0.55 7.11
N ASP A 157 7.19 0.33 6.98
CA ASP A 157 7.42 1.75 6.72
C ASP A 157 8.21 2.37 7.86
N ARG A 158 9.41 2.87 7.56
CA ARG A 158 10.36 3.35 8.58
C ARG A 158 9.87 4.59 9.28
N THR A 159 9.23 5.47 8.53
CA THR A 159 8.76 6.78 9.00
C THR A 159 7.30 6.98 8.65
N LEU A 160 6.65 7.84 9.40
CA LEU A 160 5.30 8.31 9.18
C LEU A 160 5.33 9.85 9.19
N PRO A 161 4.92 10.54 8.11
CA PRO A 161 4.83 11.98 8.10
C PRO A 161 3.69 12.47 9.00
N ASN A 162 3.90 13.56 9.72
CA ASN A 162 2.90 14.31 10.46
C ASN A 162 3.24 15.81 10.43
N GLU A 163 2.45 16.66 11.11
CA GLU A 163 2.61 18.11 11.11
C GLU A 163 3.96 18.59 11.72
N ARG A 164 4.64 17.72 12.47
CA ARG A 164 5.95 18.02 13.09
C ARG A 164 7.13 17.50 12.29
N GLY A 165 6.89 16.74 11.21
CA GLY A 165 7.90 16.10 10.38
C GLY A 165 7.79 14.58 10.33
N LEU A 166 8.91 13.87 10.15
CA LEU A 166 8.95 12.42 10.07
C LEU A 166 9.01 11.78 11.46
N ALA A 167 7.94 11.12 11.85
CA ALA A 167 7.89 10.30 13.08
C ALA A 167 8.29 8.84 12.77
N PRO A 168 8.65 8.02 13.78
CA PRO A 168 8.86 6.59 13.60
C PRO A 168 7.59 5.89 13.10
N GLY A 169 7.68 5.18 11.99
CA GLY A 169 6.63 4.30 11.49
C GLY A 169 6.69 2.90 12.11
N ASN A 170 5.82 2.00 11.66
CA ASN A 170 5.79 0.61 12.13
C ASN A 170 7.13 -0.10 11.92
N GLY A 171 7.84 0.18 10.83
CA GLY A 171 9.14 -0.41 10.54
C GLY A 171 10.22 -0.11 11.59
N ALA A 172 10.15 1.04 12.28
CA ALA A 172 11.03 1.35 13.40
C ALA A 172 10.75 0.43 14.60
N MET A 173 9.48 0.12 14.89
CA MET A 173 9.09 -0.81 15.95
C MET A 173 9.37 -2.27 15.56
N VAL A 174 9.24 -2.62 14.28
CA VAL A 174 9.69 -3.92 13.74
C VAL A 174 11.19 -4.09 13.95
N ALA A 175 11.99 -3.06 13.68
CA ALA A 175 13.45 -3.11 13.92
C ALA A 175 13.78 -3.32 15.42
N ALA A 176 13.02 -2.71 16.32
CA ALA A 176 13.18 -2.92 17.77
C ALA A 176 12.88 -4.39 18.17
N LEU A 177 11.82 -4.98 17.64
CA LEU A 177 11.47 -6.39 17.91
C LEU A 177 12.45 -7.36 17.23
N ARG A 178 12.96 -7.07 16.04
CA ARG A 178 14.06 -7.84 15.42
C ARG A 178 15.27 -7.93 16.35
N ALA A 179 15.71 -6.76 16.84
CA ALA A 179 16.86 -6.69 17.75
C ALA A 179 16.60 -7.42 19.09
N ALA A 180 15.35 -7.44 19.58
CA ALA A 180 15.00 -8.09 20.83
C ALA A 180 14.76 -9.59 20.72
N SER A 181 14.34 -10.11 19.57
CA SER A 181 13.88 -11.49 19.40
C SER A 181 14.76 -12.34 18.48
N ASP A 182 15.63 -11.75 17.67
CA ASP A 182 16.38 -12.39 16.59
C ASP A 182 15.46 -13.09 15.55
N ARG A 183 14.26 -12.53 15.33
CA ARG A 183 13.25 -13.08 14.42
C ARG A 183 12.94 -12.08 13.30
N GLU A 184 12.42 -12.58 12.17
CA GLU A 184 11.97 -11.81 11.04
C GLU A 184 10.46 -11.97 10.83
N PRO A 185 9.70 -10.89 10.56
CA PRO A 185 8.28 -11.00 10.29
C PRO A 185 8.00 -11.42 8.84
N ILE A 186 6.85 -12.05 8.65
CA ILE A 186 6.18 -12.03 7.36
C ILE A 186 5.54 -10.65 7.23
N VAL A 187 5.77 -9.96 6.11
CA VAL A 187 5.24 -8.61 5.90
C VAL A 187 4.04 -8.67 4.95
N ALA A 188 2.94 -8.06 5.37
CA ALA A 188 1.70 -8.06 4.61
C ALA A 188 1.63 -6.93 3.57
N GLY A 189 2.10 -5.74 3.91
CA GLY A 189 2.02 -4.52 3.10
C GLY A 189 3.02 -4.43 1.95
N LYS A 190 2.81 -3.46 1.07
CA LYS A 190 3.75 -3.11 -0.01
C LYS A 190 5.16 -2.87 0.54
N PRO A 191 6.22 -3.26 -0.15
CA PRO A 191 6.27 -3.84 -1.50
C PRO A 191 6.06 -5.36 -1.56
N TYR A 192 5.64 -6.02 -0.49
CA TYR A 192 5.39 -7.45 -0.48
C TYR A 192 4.04 -7.78 -1.10
N ALA A 193 3.94 -8.98 -1.68
CA ALA A 193 2.80 -9.39 -2.49
C ALA A 193 1.42 -9.44 -1.77
N PRO A 194 1.30 -9.79 -0.48
CA PRO A 194 -0.01 -10.12 0.10
C PRO A 194 -1.07 -9.03 -0.06
N LEU A 195 -0.73 -7.76 0.21
CA LEU A 195 -1.67 -6.65 0.10
C LEU A 195 -2.15 -6.42 -1.35
N LEU A 196 -1.24 -6.49 -2.32
CA LEU A 196 -1.58 -6.32 -3.73
C LEU A 196 -2.35 -7.52 -4.29
N GLU A 197 -2.06 -8.73 -3.85
CA GLU A 197 -2.85 -9.91 -4.22
C GLU A 197 -4.29 -9.82 -3.66
N ASP A 198 -4.48 -9.31 -2.45
CA ASP A 198 -5.81 -9.03 -1.89
C ASP A 198 -6.55 -7.97 -2.72
N ALA A 199 -5.83 -6.93 -3.14
CA ALA A 199 -6.38 -5.90 -4.01
C ALA A 199 -6.79 -6.46 -5.38
N LEU A 200 -6.03 -7.40 -5.96
CA LEU A 200 -6.39 -8.09 -7.20
C LEU A 200 -7.62 -8.98 -7.04
N VAL A 201 -7.75 -9.69 -5.91
CA VAL A 201 -8.97 -10.46 -5.58
C VAL A 201 -10.16 -9.51 -5.52
N ARG A 202 -10.04 -8.37 -4.85
CA ARG A 202 -11.07 -7.35 -4.75
C ARG A 202 -11.42 -6.74 -6.11
N ALA A 203 -10.43 -6.51 -6.95
CA ALA A 203 -10.60 -6.00 -8.31
C ALA A 203 -11.28 -7.01 -9.25
N GLY A 204 -11.18 -8.30 -8.97
CA GLY A 204 -11.69 -9.39 -9.81
C GLY A 204 -10.96 -9.51 -11.15
N SER A 205 -9.77 -8.92 -11.30
CA SER A 205 -9.01 -8.91 -12.55
C SER A 205 -7.52 -8.65 -12.31
N ARG A 206 -6.67 -9.34 -13.05
CA ARG A 206 -5.23 -9.02 -13.12
C ARG A 206 -4.88 -7.97 -14.20
N ALA A 207 -5.83 -7.61 -15.06
CA ALA A 207 -5.67 -6.46 -15.97
C ALA A 207 -5.79 -5.16 -15.17
N ALA A 208 -4.84 -4.90 -14.28
CA ALA A 208 -4.83 -3.82 -13.33
C ALA A 208 -3.57 -2.96 -13.46
N LEU A 209 -3.70 -1.67 -13.16
CA LEU A 209 -2.60 -0.71 -13.07
C LEU A 209 -2.43 -0.33 -11.59
N VAL A 210 -1.24 -0.50 -11.04
CA VAL A 210 -0.89 0.05 -9.73
C VAL A 210 -0.51 1.51 -9.92
N VAL A 211 -1.11 2.38 -9.13
CA VAL A 211 -0.82 3.83 -9.14
C VAL A 211 -0.35 4.25 -7.76
N GLY A 212 0.82 4.85 -7.68
CA GLY A 212 1.39 5.28 -6.41
C GLY A 212 2.50 6.30 -6.60
N ASP A 213 2.97 6.86 -5.49
CA ASP A 213 3.97 7.92 -5.46
C ASP A 213 5.36 7.44 -5.00
N ARG A 214 5.47 6.15 -4.62
CA ARG A 214 6.71 5.62 -4.01
C ARG A 214 7.30 4.48 -4.81
N LEU A 215 8.60 4.62 -5.14
CA LEU A 215 9.38 3.58 -5.81
C LEU A 215 9.57 2.34 -4.95
N ASP A 216 9.81 2.51 -3.64
CA ASP A 216 10.18 1.45 -2.70
C ASP A 216 8.98 0.65 -2.15
N THR A 217 7.76 1.09 -2.38
CA THR A 217 6.53 0.39 -1.96
C THR A 217 5.63 0.06 -3.14
N ASP A 218 5.10 1.08 -3.83
CA ASP A 218 4.08 0.89 -4.87
C ASP A 218 4.66 0.26 -6.13
N ILE A 219 5.74 0.85 -6.62
CA ILE A 219 6.36 0.42 -7.88
C ILE A 219 7.07 -0.93 -7.70
N GLU A 220 7.87 -1.06 -6.65
CA GLU A 220 8.51 -2.34 -6.34
C GLU A 220 7.47 -3.43 -6.07
N GLY A 221 6.38 -3.10 -5.36
CA GLY A 221 5.27 -4.03 -5.12
C GLY A 221 4.59 -4.47 -6.42
N ALA A 222 4.28 -3.53 -7.32
CA ALA A 222 3.70 -3.84 -8.63
C ALA A 222 4.61 -4.78 -9.43
N ASN A 223 5.90 -4.49 -9.47
CA ASN A 223 6.88 -5.32 -10.19
C ASN A 223 6.97 -6.74 -9.61
N ARG A 224 6.91 -6.89 -8.28
CA ARG A 224 6.94 -8.20 -7.61
C ARG A 224 5.75 -9.08 -7.94
N VAL A 225 4.58 -8.48 -8.21
CA VAL A 225 3.37 -9.23 -8.58
C VAL A 225 3.10 -9.23 -10.09
N GLY A 226 4.03 -8.70 -10.91
CA GLY A 226 3.94 -8.71 -12.37
C GLY A 226 2.83 -7.82 -12.90
N LEU A 227 2.66 -6.62 -12.34
CA LEU A 227 1.70 -5.62 -12.80
C LEU A 227 2.38 -4.39 -13.38
N ASP A 228 1.71 -3.76 -14.34
CA ASP A 228 2.07 -2.42 -14.77
C ASP A 228 1.87 -1.40 -13.67
N SER A 229 2.69 -0.35 -13.67
CA SER A 229 2.65 0.69 -12.66
C SER A 229 2.76 2.10 -13.23
N LEU A 230 2.09 3.04 -12.58
CA LEU A 230 2.21 4.48 -12.82
C LEU A 230 2.77 5.14 -11.55
N LEU A 231 3.98 5.70 -11.67
CA LEU A 231 4.53 6.59 -10.65
C LEU A 231 3.97 7.99 -10.87
N VAL A 232 3.29 8.55 -9.87
CA VAL A 232 2.89 9.97 -9.86
C VAL A 232 3.86 10.76 -8.99
N LEU A 233 4.32 11.93 -9.51
CA LEU A 233 5.30 12.79 -8.83
C LEU A 233 4.65 13.77 -7.85
N THR A 234 3.48 13.40 -7.34
CA THR A 234 2.72 14.21 -6.38
C THR A 234 3.07 13.90 -4.91
N GLY A 235 3.93 12.93 -4.63
CA GLY A 235 4.22 12.48 -3.27
C GLY A 235 5.70 12.47 -2.93
N VAL A 236 6.19 11.30 -2.50
CA VAL A 236 7.52 11.13 -1.89
C VAL A 236 8.63 11.01 -2.92
N SER A 237 8.46 10.14 -3.92
CA SER A 237 9.54 9.88 -4.88
C SER A 237 9.71 10.98 -5.90
N THR A 238 10.95 11.25 -6.25
CA THR A 238 11.37 12.30 -7.18
C THR A 238 11.95 11.71 -8.48
N LEU A 239 12.06 12.53 -9.54
CA LEU A 239 12.77 12.13 -10.76
C LEU A 239 14.23 11.76 -10.51
N ASP A 240 14.89 12.41 -9.56
CA ASP A 240 16.29 12.11 -9.24
C ASP A 240 16.44 10.75 -8.54
N GLU A 241 15.46 10.34 -7.75
CA GLU A 241 15.39 8.98 -7.18
C GLU A 241 15.07 7.95 -8.25
N LEU A 242 14.13 8.26 -9.15
CA LEU A 242 13.80 7.38 -10.29
C LEU A 242 15.02 7.13 -11.19
N ARG A 243 15.87 8.13 -11.45
CA ARG A 243 17.12 7.97 -12.22
C ARG A 243 18.13 7.03 -11.55
N LYS A 244 18.03 6.83 -10.23
CA LYS A 244 18.91 5.97 -9.42
C LYS A 244 18.24 4.65 -9.06
N ALA A 245 16.98 4.46 -9.49
CA ALA A 245 16.19 3.28 -9.16
C ALA A 245 16.82 2.00 -9.72
N THR A 246 16.68 0.91 -8.97
CA THR A 246 17.05 -0.43 -9.45
C THR A 246 15.99 -0.96 -10.41
N ASP A 247 16.30 -2.00 -11.20
CA ASP A 247 15.37 -2.62 -12.14
C ASP A 247 14.04 -3.02 -11.46
N GLY A 248 14.09 -3.49 -10.19
CA GLY A 248 12.91 -3.85 -9.42
C GLY A 248 12.01 -2.66 -9.03
N GLN A 249 12.51 -1.43 -9.18
CA GLN A 249 11.82 -0.17 -8.82
C GLN A 249 11.51 0.70 -10.04
N LEU A 250 11.74 0.21 -11.26
CA LEU A 250 11.39 0.96 -12.47
C LEU A 250 9.88 0.86 -12.73
N PRO A 251 9.15 1.99 -12.83
CA PRO A 251 7.73 1.99 -13.18
C PRO A 251 7.53 1.68 -14.68
N THR A 252 6.32 1.26 -15.05
CA THR A 252 5.92 1.19 -16.46
C THR A 252 5.73 2.60 -17.01
N TYR A 253 5.08 3.46 -16.22
CA TYR A 253 4.77 4.85 -16.58
C TYR A 253 5.16 5.80 -15.45
N VAL A 254 5.47 7.05 -15.82
CA VAL A 254 5.65 8.16 -14.88
C VAL A 254 4.85 9.37 -15.36
N ALA A 255 4.27 10.13 -14.42
CA ALA A 255 3.51 11.33 -14.70
C ALA A 255 3.59 12.33 -13.55
N ASP A 256 3.31 13.61 -13.86
CA ASP A 256 3.25 14.68 -12.85
C ASP A 256 2.03 14.55 -11.93
N SER A 257 0.91 13.98 -12.43
CA SER A 257 -0.36 13.86 -11.70
C SER A 257 -1.21 12.71 -12.21
N LEU A 258 -2.32 12.44 -11.50
CA LEU A 258 -3.33 11.43 -11.86
C LEU A 258 -4.09 11.76 -13.16
N ASP A 259 -4.11 13.01 -13.61
CA ASP A 259 -4.77 13.40 -14.88
C ASP A 259 -4.22 12.60 -16.06
N ALA A 260 -2.98 12.15 -15.99
CA ALA A 260 -2.36 11.27 -16.98
C ALA A 260 -3.14 10.00 -17.29
N LEU A 261 -3.97 9.50 -16.36
CA LEU A 261 -4.89 8.37 -16.59
C LEU A 261 -5.90 8.64 -17.71
N ASN A 262 -6.29 9.90 -17.90
CA ASN A 262 -7.30 10.33 -18.86
C ASN A 262 -6.73 10.66 -20.26
N HIS A 263 -5.43 10.56 -20.43
CA HIS A 263 -4.72 10.82 -21.67
C HIS A 263 -4.00 9.57 -22.19
N ALA A 264 -3.66 9.56 -23.48
CA ALA A 264 -2.81 8.51 -24.02
C ALA A 264 -1.39 8.67 -23.52
N ALA A 265 -0.78 7.56 -23.08
CA ALA A 265 0.63 7.55 -22.75
C ALA A 265 1.50 7.82 -23.98
N VAL A 266 2.64 8.45 -23.78
CA VAL A 266 3.63 8.76 -24.82
C VAL A 266 4.93 8.00 -24.55
N ALA A 267 5.61 7.59 -25.62
CA ALA A 267 6.94 7.02 -25.50
C ALA A 267 7.97 8.12 -25.22
N VAL A 268 9.03 7.78 -24.48
CA VAL A 268 10.24 8.64 -24.40
C VAL A 268 10.88 8.67 -25.78
N GLU A 269 11.17 9.88 -26.26
CA GLU A 269 11.95 10.03 -27.49
C GLU A 269 13.39 9.52 -27.25
N PRO A 270 14.05 8.86 -28.23
CA PRO A 270 15.35 8.21 -28.04
C PRO A 270 16.47 9.11 -27.49
N ASP A 271 16.38 10.41 -27.75
CA ASP A 271 17.40 11.40 -27.35
C ASP A 271 16.93 12.35 -26.24
N ALA A 272 15.76 12.13 -25.64
CA ALA A 272 15.19 12.98 -24.61
C ALA A 272 15.42 12.42 -23.21
N ASP A 273 15.83 13.28 -22.26
CA ASP A 273 15.75 12.97 -20.83
C ASP A 273 14.27 12.84 -20.42
N LEU A 274 14.02 11.96 -19.45
CA LEU A 274 12.69 11.72 -18.89
C LEU A 274 12.03 13.01 -18.36
N GLY A 275 12.80 13.89 -17.71
CA GLY A 275 12.33 15.20 -17.25
C GLY A 275 11.89 16.12 -18.39
N GLU A 276 12.65 16.17 -19.49
CA GLU A 276 12.26 16.91 -20.69
C GLU A 276 11.01 16.33 -21.34
N SER A 277 10.89 14.99 -21.36
CA SER A 277 9.72 14.30 -21.92
C SER A 277 8.44 14.64 -21.15
N LEU A 278 8.50 14.70 -19.83
CA LEU A 278 7.39 15.14 -18.99
C LEU A 278 7.03 16.61 -19.24
N GLN A 279 8.03 17.50 -19.27
CA GLN A 279 7.81 18.94 -19.55
C GLN A 279 7.18 19.19 -20.92
N ARG A 280 7.53 18.40 -21.94
CA ARG A 280 6.95 18.50 -23.30
C ARG A 280 5.54 17.91 -23.40
N ASN A 281 5.16 17.05 -22.45
CA ASN A 281 3.88 16.35 -22.45
C ASN A 281 3.14 16.54 -21.11
N PRO A 282 2.81 17.77 -20.70
CA PRO A 282 2.16 18.03 -19.43
C PRO A 282 0.82 17.29 -19.36
N GLY A 283 0.51 16.69 -18.19
CA GLY A 283 -0.71 15.93 -17.98
C GLY A 283 -0.75 14.57 -18.71
N ARG A 284 0.38 14.05 -19.22
CA ARG A 284 0.44 12.74 -19.84
C ARG A 284 1.45 11.84 -19.13
N ALA A 285 1.16 10.54 -19.16
CA ALA A 285 2.13 9.54 -18.73
C ALA A 285 3.20 9.31 -19.78
N VAL A 286 4.45 9.25 -19.34
CA VAL A 286 5.61 8.88 -20.16
C VAL A 286 5.97 7.43 -19.87
N THR A 287 6.11 6.62 -20.92
CA THR A 287 6.47 5.20 -20.81
C THR A 287 7.96 5.07 -20.48
N VAL A 288 8.29 4.41 -19.38
CA VAL A 288 9.67 4.18 -18.92
C VAL A 288 10.15 2.79 -19.36
N ARG A 289 9.26 1.78 -19.30
CA ARG A 289 9.54 0.41 -19.76
C ARG A 289 8.36 -0.13 -20.56
N ALA A 290 8.58 -1.21 -21.34
CA ALA A 290 7.49 -1.85 -22.05
C ALA A 290 6.40 -2.36 -21.07
N SER A 291 5.15 -2.15 -21.45
CA SER A 291 3.99 -2.62 -20.67
C SER A 291 3.80 -4.11 -20.86
N ASP A 292 3.58 -4.85 -19.77
CA ASP A 292 3.24 -6.28 -19.83
C ASP A 292 1.88 -6.52 -20.48
N SER A 293 1.01 -5.50 -20.54
CA SER A 293 -0.29 -5.55 -21.24
C SER A 293 -0.17 -5.54 -22.77
N GLU A 294 0.98 -5.12 -23.31
CA GLU A 294 1.24 -5.09 -24.76
C GLU A 294 1.84 -6.42 -25.28
N ILE A 295 2.23 -7.32 -24.37
CA ILE A 295 2.89 -8.61 -24.69
C ILE A 295 1.88 -9.77 -24.71
N ARG A 296 0.59 -9.55 -24.43
CA ARG A 296 -0.44 -10.59 -24.35
C ARG A 296 -1.48 -10.49 -25.46
#